data_04df7883cedc4cdb3d957a3b2660ab17
#
_entry.id   04df7883cedc4cdb3d957a3b2660ab17
#
_cell.length_a   1.000
_cell.length_b   1.000
_cell.length_c   1.000
_cell.angle_alpha   90.00
_cell.angle_beta   90.00
_cell.angle_gamma   90.00
#
_symmetry.space_group_name_H-M   'P 1'
#
loop_
_entity.id
_entity.type
_entity.pdbx_description
1 polymer ?
#
loop_
_entity_poly.entity_id
_entity_poly.type
_entity_poly.pdbx_seq_one_letter_code
_entity_poly.pdbx_strand_id
1 'polypeptide(L)'
;MIRRLLLAALLLVLTTSAQAAYEIDQLMADLARSKGGRAHFVERRHIALLDKPVEASGEMIYTPPDRLEKRTLLPRPETLVLDRDRLSIERDNRKLSINLAGRPEALAFVDSIRSLLSGRRDVLERQYALRLTGERGRWVLTMLPSDQAIAALLLRITVSGSRSQVRQIEYLLVDGDRSEISIEPLEAR
;
A
#
# COMPACT_ATOMS: atom_id res chain seq x y z
N MET A 1 -61.50 7.08 -13.47
CA MET A 1 -60.63 7.36 -12.31
C MET A 1 -59.42 6.37 -12.18
N ILE A 2 -59.56 5.12 -12.62
CA ILE A 2 -58.50 4.09 -12.49
C ILE A 2 -57.25 4.34 -13.38
N ARG A 3 -57.41 4.98 -14.56
CA ARG A 3 -56.28 5.28 -15.48
C ARG A 3 -55.29 6.33 -14.97
N ARG A 4 -55.69 7.20 -14.05
CA ARG A 4 -54.81 8.26 -13.45
C ARG A 4 -53.99 7.75 -12.25
N LEU A 5 -54.41 6.67 -11.62
CA LEU A 5 -53.70 6.01 -10.53
C LEU A 5 -52.54 5.13 -11.00
N LEU A 6 -52.63 4.58 -12.22
CA LEU A 6 -51.57 3.74 -12.83
C LEU A 6 -50.36 4.55 -13.32
N LEU A 7 -50.52 5.84 -13.65
CA LEU A 7 -49.42 6.71 -14.07
C LEU A 7 -48.59 7.25 -12.84
N ALA A 8 -49.19 7.31 -11.65
CA ALA A 8 -48.48 7.75 -10.45
C ALA A 8 -47.62 6.64 -9.84
N ALA A 9 -47.94 5.37 -10.08
CA ALA A 9 -47.18 4.22 -9.58
C ALA A 9 -45.90 3.94 -10.37
N LEU A 10 -45.78 4.43 -11.63
CA LEU A 10 -44.66 4.17 -12.55
C LEU A 10 -43.50 5.16 -12.34
N LEU A 11 -43.66 6.24 -11.58
CA LEU A 11 -42.63 7.25 -11.31
C LEU A 11 -41.80 7.00 -10.04
N LEU A 12 -42.05 5.90 -9.33
CA LEU A 12 -41.44 5.65 -8.01
C LEU A 12 -40.28 4.61 -8.04
N VAL A 13 -39.78 4.17 -9.21
CA VAL A 13 -38.84 3.03 -9.30
C VAL A 13 -37.50 3.38 -9.92
N LEU A 14 -37.11 4.63 -10.03
CA LEU A 14 -35.79 4.98 -10.60
C LEU A 14 -34.98 5.90 -9.69
N THR A 15 -34.93 5.64 -8.38
CA THR A 15 -33.80 6.09 -7.56
C THR A 15 -32.73 5.01 -7.61
N THR A 16 -32.06 4.84 -8.73
CA THR A 16 -30.76 4.21 -8.74
C THR A 16 -29.87 5.13 -7.94
N SER A 17 -29.55 4.71 -6.70
CA SER A 17 -28.48 5.34 -5.92
C SER A 17 -27.21 5.25 -6.75
N ALA A 18 -26.89 6.32 -7.49
CA ALA A 18 -25.58 6.49 -8.09
C ALA A 18 -24.60 6.50 -6.90
N GLN A 19 -24.07 5.33 -6.58
CA GLN A 19 -23.04 5.19 -5.58
C GLN A 19 -21.85 5.94 -6.15
N ALA A 20 -21.53 7.11 -5.57
CA ALA A 20 -20.40 7.89 -6.01
C ALA A 20 -19.16 6.98 -5.98
N ALA A 21 -18.49 6.87 -7.12
CA ALA A 21 -17.28 6.07 -7.20
C ALA A 21 -16.28 6.59 -6.16
N TYR A 22 -15.63 5.66 -5.45
CA TYR A 22 -14.58 6.02 -4.51
C TYR A 22 -13.35 6.49 -5.29
N GLU A 23 -13.01 7.76 -5.13
CA GLU A 23 -11.98 8.44 -5.92
C GLU A 23 -10.62 8.42 -5.22
N ILE A 24 -9.54 8.52 -6.02
CA ILE A 24 -8.16 8.53 -5.49
C ILE A 24 -7.96 9.63 -4.45
N ASP A 25 -8.52 10.82 -4.66
CA ASP A 25 -8.42 11.93 -3.70
C ASP A 25 -9.06 11.61 -2.35
N GLN A 26 -10.16 10.88 -2.36
CA GLN A 26 -10.84 10.44 -1.15
C GLN A 26 -9.99 9.40 -0.40
N LEU A 27 -9.38 8.46 -1.13
CA LEU A 27 -8.45 7.50 -0.56
C LEU A 27 -7.25 8.21 0.08
N MET A 28 -6.61 9.13 -0.66
CA MET A 28 -5.46 9.88 -0.15
C MET A 28 -5.81 10.71 1.09
N ALA A 29 -6.99 11.35 1.08
CA ALA A 29 -7.49 12.08 2.25
C ALA A 29 -7.78 11.15 3.44
N ASP A 30 -8.27 9.94 3.21
CA ASP A 30 -8.47 8.94 4.27
C ASP A 30 -7.13 8.47 4.87
N LEU A 31 -6.14 8.18 4.02
CA LEU A 31 -4.81 7.75 4.45
C LEU A 31 -4.05 8.87 5.19
N ALA A 32 -4.12 10.11 4.72
CA ALA A 32 -3.51 11.28 5.35
C ALA A 32 -4.01 11.53 6.79
N ARG A 33 -5.23 11.09 7.12
CA ARG A 33 -5.79 11.18 8.48
C ARG A 33 -5.30 10.09 9.42
N SER A 34 -4.54 9.12 8.91
CA SER A 34 -3.99 8.05 9.74
C SER A 34 -3.01 8.61 10.77
N LYS A 35 -3.22 8.26 12.03
CA LYS A 35 -2.30 8.62 13.12
C LYS A 35 -1.08 7.69 13.19
N GLY A 36 -0.93 6.79 12.21
CA GLY A 36 0.04 5.72 12.27
C GLY A 36 -0.43 4.57 13.17
N GLY A 37 0.49 3.70 13.56
CA GLY A 37 0.18 2.58 14.43
C GLY A 37 1.13 1.40 14.23
N ARG A 38 0.77 0.30 14.89
CA ARG A 38 1.48 -0.98 14.81
C ARG A 38 0.59 -2.01 14.13
N ALA A 39 1.22 -2.93 13.43
CA ALA A 39 0.54 -4.03 12.76
C ALA A 39 1.41 -5.28 12.81
N HIS A 40 0.79 -6.46 12.84
CA HIS A 40 1.45 -7.70 12.44
C HIS A 40 1.54 -7.79 10.93
N PHE A 41 2.61 -8.38 10.44
CA PHE A 41 2.72 -8.73 9.03
C PHE A 41 3.11 -10.19 8.83
N VAL A 42 2.64 -10.73 7.71
CA VAL A 42 3.14 -11.99 7.12
C VAL A 42 3.49 -11.67 5.68
N GLU A 43 4.74 -11.92 5.33
CA GLU A 43 5.27 -11.75 3.96
C GLU A 43 5.52 -13.12 3.35
N ARG A 44 5.01 -13.32 2.13
CA ARG A 44 5.31 -14.45 1.26
C ARG A 44 6.05 -13.95 0.04
N ARG A 45 7.30 -14.36 -0.08
CA ARG A 45 8.13 -13.99 -1.23
C ARG A 45 8.30 -15.19 -2.15
N HIS A 46 7.74 -15.08 -3.34
CA HIS A 46 7.92 -16.03 -4.44
C HIS A 46 9.14 -15.57 -5.24
N ILE A 47 10.22 -16.33 -5.14
CA ILE A 47 11.46 -16.10 -5.88
C ILE A 47 11.42 -17.06 -7.06
N ALA A 48 11.56 -16.52 -8.29
CA ALA A 48 11.42 -17.30 -9.53
C ALA A 48 12.33 -18.54 -9.60
N LEU A 49 13.46 -18.51 -8.90
CA LEU A 49 14.43 -19.61 -8.84
C LEU A 49 14.12 -20.66 -7.75
N LEU A 50 13.08 -20.45 -6.92
CA LEU A 50 12.74 -21.34 -5.81
C LEU A 50 11.36 -21.98 -6.01
N ASP A 51 11.26 -23.27 -5.73
CA ASP A 51 10.00 -24.03 -5.83
C ASP A 51 8.98 -23.65 -4.76
N LYS A 52 9.43 -23.07 -3.64
CA LYS A 52 8.57 -22.72 -2.50
C LYS A 52 8.79 -21.25 -2.11
N PRO A 53 7.73 -20.56 -1.70
CA PRO A 53 7.88 -19.21 -1.19
C PRO A 53 8.70 -19.18 0.10
N VAL A 54 9.43 -18.09 0.27
CA VAL A 54 10.09 -17.76 1.54
C VAL A 54 9.09 -16.97 2.37
N GLU A 55 8.81 -17.43 3.58
CA GLU A 55 7.90 -16.76 4.50
C GLU A 55 8.68 -15.98 5.56
N ALA A 56 8.18 -14.78 5.88
CA ALA A 56 8.68 -13.97 6.97
C ALA A 56 7.51 -13.35 7.73
N SER A 57 7.66 -13.15 9.03
CA SER A 57 6.62 -12.52 9.84
C SER A 57 7.21 -11.67 10.95
N GLY A 58 6.40 -10.74 11.47
CA GLY A 58 6.82 -9.84 12.53
C GLY A 58 5.87 -8.66 12.68
N GLU A 59 6.44 -7.51 13.01
CA GLU A 59 5.70 -6.28 13.25
C GLU A 59 6.12 -5.15 12.30
N MET A 60 5.16 -4.33 11.93
CA MET A 60 5.38 -3.06 11.25
C MET A 60 4.88 -1.92 12.11
N ILE A 61 5.61 -0.80 12.09
CA ILE A 61 5.24 0.41 12.80
C ILE A 61 5.33 1.58 11.81
N TYR A 62 4.24 2.32 11.69
CA TYR A 62 4.22 3.57 10.94
C TYR A 62 4.07 4.74 11.92
N THR A 63 4.97 5.68 11.84
CA THR A 63 4.91 6.96 12.56
C THR A 63 4.90 8.08 11.52
N PRO A 64 3.75 8.74 11.30
CA PRO A 64 3.65 9.81 10.34
C PRO A 64 4.62 10.95 10.65
N PRO A 65 5.08 11.69 9.62
CA PRO A 65 4.81 11.41 8.21
C PRO A 65 5.82 10.46 7.55
N ASP A 66 7.00 10.25 8.13
CA ASP A 66 8.18 9.79 7.38
C ASP A 66 8.89 8.56 7.96
N ARG A 67 8.40 8.01 9.09
CA ARG A 67 9.08 6.88 9.72
C ARG A 67 8.31 5.59 9.54
N LEU A 68 8.99 4.60 8.95
CA LEU A 68 8.53 3.22 8.80
C LEU A 68 9.53 2.29 9.49
N GLU A 69 9.02 1.33 10.24
CA GLU A 69 9.84 0.32 10.88
C GLU A 69 9.24 -1.06 10.60
N LYS A 70 10.09 -2.00 10.15
CA LYS A 70 9.72 -3.40 9.94
C LYS A 70 10.64 -4.26 10.81
N ARG A 71 10.06 -4.93 11.78
CA ARG A 71 10.75 -5.88 12.66
C ARG A 71 10.36 -7.30 12.26
N THR A 72 11.21 -7.95 11.50
CA THR A 72 11.06 -9.37 11.18
C THR A 72 11.46 -10.18 12.40
N LEU A 73 10.60 -11.10 12.81
CA LEU A 73 10.85 -12.01 13.93
C LEU A 73 11.23 -13.40 13.42
N LEU A 74 10.55 -13.84 12.35
CA LEU A 74 10.78 -15.13 11.70
C LEU A 74 11.04 -14.93 10.21
N PRO A 75 11.90 -15.76 9.56
CA PRO A 75 12.68 -16.87 10.13
C PRO A 75 13.94 -16.40 10.89
N ARG A 76 14.40 -15.19 10.61
CA ARG A 76 15.59 -14.59 11.26
C ARG A 76 15.26 -13.17 11.71
N PRO A 77 15.62 -12.80 12.95
CA PRO A 77 15.41 -11.44 13.41
C PRO A 77 16.16 -10.42 12.55
N GLU A 78 15.43 -9.41 12.11
CA GLU A 78 15.96 -8.26 11.38
C GLU A 78 15.10 -7.05 11.66
N THR A 79 15.71 -5.91 11.86
CA THR A 79 15.00 -4.63 11.99
C THR A 79 15.42 -3.70 10.86
N LEU A 80 14.43 -3.25 10.06
CA LEU A 80 14.57 -2.21 9.07
C LEU A 80 13.90 -0.95 9.61
N VAL A 81 14.62 0.15 9.63
CA VAL A 81 14.07 1.47 10.01
C VAL A 81 14.36 2.44 8.88
N LEU A 82 13.30 2.90 8.26
CA LEU A 82 13.34 4.05 7.37
C LEU A 82 12.95 5.29 8.16
N ASP A 83 13.81 6.28 8.16
CA ASP A 83 13.55 7.59 8.74
C ASP A 83 14.01 8.65 7.75
N ARG A 84 13.06 9.32 7.11
CA ARG A 84 13.30 10.20 5.95
C ARG A 84 14.09 9.44 4.86
N ASP A 85 15.30 9.88 4.53
CA ASP A 85 16.13 9.28 3.49
C ASP A 85 17.19 8.32 4.05
N ARG A 86 17.07 7.97 5.32
CA ARG A 86 18.01 7.05 5.98
C ARG A 86 17.35 5.70 6.22
N LEU A 87 17.90 4.67 5.60
CA LEU A 87 17.55 3.28 5.88
C LEU A 87 18.60 2.69 6.81
N SER A 88 18.16 2.21 7.98
CA SER A 88 18.98 1.45 8.92
C SER A 88 18.54 0.01 8.91
N ILE A 89 19.50 -0.91 8.83
CA ILE A 89 19.28 -2.36 8.83
C ILE A 89 20.07 -2.92 10.00
N GLU A 90 19.42 -3.65 10.89
CA GLU A 90 20.04 -4.34 12.00
C GLU A 90 19.74 -5.83 11.92
N ARG A 91 20.77 -6.65 11.81
CA ARG A 91 20.72 -8.11 11.75
C ARG A 91 21.99 -8.71 12.35
N ASP A 92 21.85 -9.77 13.14
CA ASP A 92 22.97 -10.50 13.74
C ASP A 92 23.98 -9.58 14.49
N ASN A 93 23.46 -8.62 15.26
CA ASN A 93 24.23 -7.59 15.98
C ASN A 93 25.08 -6.68 15.07
N ARG A 94 24.84 -6.70 13.76
CA ARG A 94 25.43 -5.78 12.78
C ARG A 94 24.45 -4.72 12.40
N LYS A 95 24.89 -3.49 12.38
CA LYS A 95 24.09 -2.33 11.97
C LYS A 95 24.69 -1.69 10.72
N LEU A 96 23.90 -1.59 9.69
CA LEU A 96 24.22 -0.88 8.45
C LEU A 96 23.30 0.34 8.35
N SER A 97 23.83 1.48 7.95
CA SER A 97 23.05 2.67 7.66
C SER A 97 23.36 3.14 6.24
N ILE A 98 22.30 3.31 5.45
CA ILE A 98 22.38 3.69 4.04
C ILE A 98 21.64 5.02 3.88
N ASN A 99 22.27 5.99 3.24
CA ASN A 99 21.60 7.20 2.79
C ASN A 99 21.03 6.95 1.39
N LEU A 100 19.69 6.98 1.27
CA LEU A 100 18.98 6.72 0.03
C LEU A 100 19.01 7.89 -0.96
N ALA A 101 19.36 9.11 -0.51
CA ALA A 101 19.46 10.27 -1.40
C ALA A 101 20.45 10.05 -2.56
N GLY A 102 21.46 9.19 -2.38
CA GLY A 102 22.39 8.78 -3.42
C GLY A 102 21.97 7.55 -4.25
N ARG A 103 20.74 7.04 -4.04
CA ARG A 103 20.19 5.84 -4.70
C ARG A 103 18.75 6.10 -5.10
N PRO A 104 18.51 6.86 -6.17
CA PRO A 104 17.19 7.35 -6.53
C PRO A 104 16.17 6.23 -6.77
N GLU A 105 16.57 5.11 -7.35
CA GLU A 105 15.70 3.95 -7.57
C GLU A 105 15.24 3.29 -6.27
N ALA A 106 16.13 3.15 -5.28
CA ALA A 106 15.78 2.61 -3.97
C ALA A 106 14.93 3.61 -3.17
N LEU A 107 15.25 4.89 -3.26
CA LEU A 107 14.47 5.96 -2.64
C LEU A 107 13.04 6.00 -3.20
N ALA A 108 12.89 5.93 -4.52
CA ALA A 108 11.58 5.96 -5.19
C ALA A 108 10.68 4.79 -4.75
N PHE A 109 11.24 3.59 -4.62
CA PHE A 109 10.52 2.42 -4.13
C PHE A 109 10.01 2.62 -2.69
N VAL A 110 10.86 3.13 -1.82
CA VAL A 110 10.53 3.41 -0.42
C VAL A 110 9.53 4.57 -0.33
N ASP A 111 9.75 5.62 -1.12
CA ASP A 111 8.88 6.80 -1.18
C ASP A 111 7.47 6.48 -1.65
N SER A 112 7.30 5.46 -2.48
CA SER A 112 5.98 5.05 -2.94
C SER A 112 5.07 4.65 -1.77
N ILE A 113 5.57 3.82 -0.85
CA ILE A 113 4.80 3.37 0.31
C ILE A 113 4.63 4.50 1.33
N ARG A 114 5.69 5.25 1.61
CA ARG A 114 5.63 6.40 2.52
C ARG A 114 4.63 7.45 2.03
N SER A 115 4.68 7.80 0.75
CA SER A 115 3.77 8.77 0.15
C SER A 115 2.33 8.28 0.12
N LEU A 116 2.11 7.00 -0.14
CA LEU A 116 0.79 6.39 -0.03
C LEU A 116 0.25 6.51 1.40
N LEU A 117 1.01 6.06 2.40
CA LEU A 117 0.57 6.08 3.81
C LEU A 117 0.35 7.50 4.34
N SER A 118 1.06 8.48 3.82
CA SER A 118 0.88 9.90 4.17
C SER A 118 -0.10 10.65 3.26
N GLY A 119 -0.73 9.97 2.28
CA GLY A 119 -1.73 10.53 1.38
C GLY A 119 -1.18 11.56 0.39
N ARG A 120 0.11 11.51 0.04
CA ARG A 120 0.76 12.44 -0.89
C ARG A 120 0.61 11.98 -2.33
N ARG A 121 -0.56 12.24 -2.91
CA ARG A 121 -0.89 11.90 -4.29
C ARG A 121 0.10 12.48 -5.29
N ASP A 122 0.45 13.76 -5.14
CA ASP A 122 1.34 14.47 -6.05
C ASP A 122 2.73 13.83 -6.18
N VAL A 123 3.25 13.25 -5.09
CA VAL A 123 4.52 12.54 -5.08
C VAL A 123 4.41 11.20 -5.81
N LEU A 124 3.31 10.48 -5.59
CA LEU A 124 3.07 9.19 -6.26
C LEU A 124 2.92 9.36 -7.78
N GLU A 125 2.15 10.34 -8.24
CA GLU A 125 1.88 10.56 -9.66
C GLU A 125 3.09 11.03 -10.48
N ARG A 126 4.15 11.50 -9.82
CA ARG A 126 5.42 11.79 -10.51
C ARG A 126 6.12 10.52 -11.00
N GLN A 127 5.88 9.39 -10.35
CA GLN A 127 6.64 8.16 -10.58
C GLN A 127 5.75 6.98 -11.01
N TYR A 128 4.44 7.08 -10.77
CA TYR A 128 3.48 5.99 -11.00
C TYR A 128 2.20 6.50 -11.65
N ALA A 129 1.68 5.73 -12.60
CA ALA A 129 0.29 5.83 -13.01
C ALA A 129 -0.58 5.10 -11.98
N LEU A 130 -1.58 5.80 -11.44
CA LEU A 130 -2.44 5.29 -10.37
C LEU A 130 -3.80 4.84 -10.92
N ARG A 131 -4.26 3.67 -10.47
CA ARG A 131 -5.61 3.17 -10.77
C ARG A 131 -6.25 2.67 -9.49
N LEU A 132 -7.35 3.29 -9.08
CA LEU A 132 -8.16 2.86 -7.95
C LEU A 132 -9.38 2.09 -8.45
N THR A 133 -9.70 1.00 -7.76
CA THR A 133 -10.92 0.20 -7.98
C THR A 133 -11.53 -0.18 -6.63
N GLY A 134 -12.83 -0.53 -6.66
CA GLY A 134 -13.57 -0.90 -5.45
C GLY A 134 -14.28 0.30 -4.81
N GLU A 135 -14.54 0.18 -3.53
CA GLU A 135 -15.27 1.15 -2.71
C GLU A 135 -14.47 1.47 -1.44
N ARG A 136 -14.88 2.49 -0.69
CA ARG A 136 -14.17 2.92 0.54
C ARG A 136 -13.95 1.80 1.56
N GLY A 137 -14.90 0.86 1.67
CA GLY A 137 -14.82 -0.29 2.56
C GLY A 137 -13.89 -1.40 2.08
N ARG A 138 -13.61 -1.46 0.78
CA ARG A 138 -12.73 -2.45 0.15
C ARG A 138 -12.18 -1.90 -1.16
N TRP A 139 -11.01 -1.30 -1.09
CA TRP A 139 -10.35 -0.66 -2.23
C TRP A 139 -9.07 -1.37 -2.64
N VAL A 140 -8.72 -1.22 -3.91
CA VAL A 140 -7.47 -1.69 -4.49
C VAL A 140 -6.86 -0.55 -5.30
N LEU A 141 -5.68 -0.11 -4.90
CA LEU A 141 -4.85 0.85 -5.64
C LEU A 141 -3.74 0.10 -6.36
N THR A 142 -3.72 0.22 -7.67
CA THR A 142 -2.64 -0.28 -8.53
C THR A 142 -1.75 0.89 -8.90
N MET A 143 -0.45 0.73 -8.71
CA MET A 143 0.58 1.70 -9.05
C MET A 143 1.50 1.08 -10.11
N LEU A 144 1.49 1.65 -11.31
CA LEU A 144 2.32 1.23 -12.44
C LEU A 144 3.45 2.24 -12.62
N PRO A 145 4.73 1.83 -12.55
CA PRO A 145 5.84 2.75 -12.73
C PRO A 145 5.75 3.50 -14.07
N SER A 146 5.85 4.81 -14.03
CA SER A 146 6.00 5.69 -15.20
C SER A 146 7.44 6.21 -15.34
N ASP A 147 8.23 6.16 -14.27
CA ASP A 147 9.65 6.42 -14.27
C ASP A 147 10.42 5.21 -14.84
N GLN A 148 11.34 5.45 -15.79
CA GLN A 148 12.06 4.39 -16.49
C GLN A 148 13.00 3.59 -15.58
N ALA A 149 13.64 4.23 -14.60
CA ALA A 149 14.56 3.56 -13.68
C ALA A 149 13.79 2.62 -12.73
N ILE A 150 12.61 3.03 -12.28
CA ILE A 150 11.73 2.20 -11.46
C ILE A 150 11.15 1.06 -12.31
N ALA A 151 10.70 1.35 -13.53
CA ALA A 151 10.13 0.37 -14.44
C ALA A 151 11.13 -0.73 -14.86
N ALA A 152 12.43 -0.45 -14.79
CA ALA A 152 13.47 -1.45 -15.04
C ALA A 152 13.56 -2.52 -13.93
N LEU A 153 13.01 -2.25 -12.75
CA LEU A 153 13.06 -3.16 -11.58
C LEU A 153 11.68 -3.67 -11.18
N LEU A 154 10.65 -2.85 -11.34
CA LEU A 154 9.31 -3.08 -10.80
C LEU A 154 8.26 -3.00 -11.91
N LEU A 155 7.44 -4.04 -12.03
CA LEU A 155 6.31 -4.05 -12.96
C LEU A 155 5.07 -3.38 -12.34
N ARG A 156 4.82 -3.63 -11.06
CA ARG A 156 3.60 -3.16 -10.40
C ARG A 156 3.71 -3.23 -8.87
N ILE A 157 3.09 -2.25 -8.22
CA ILE A 157 2.71 -2.35 -6.81
C ILE A 157 1.18 -2.38 -6.75
N THR A 158 0.61 -3.33 -6.00
CA THR A 158 -0.82 -3.37 -5.70
C THR A 158 -1.00 -3.24 -4.19
N VAL A 159 -1.80 -2.27 -3.78
CA VAL A 159 -2.13 -2.07 -2.37
C VAL A 159 -3.63 -2.20 -2.20
N SER A 160 -4.07 -2.96 -1.22
CA SER A 160 -5.48 -3.08 -0.90
C SER A 160 -5.74 -2.79 0.58
N GLY A 161 -6.97 -2.38 0.86
CA GLY A 161 -7.32 -2.01 2.21
C GLY A 161 -8.79 -1.67 2.41
N SER A 162 -9.07 -1.13 3.57
CA SER A 162 -10.39 -0.68 3.97
C SER A 162 -10.28 0.67 4.68
N ARG A 163 -11.03 1.67 4.22
CA ARG A 163 -10.98 3.05 4.75
C ARG A 163 -9.53 3.57 4.74
N SER A 164 -8.99 3.95 5.88
CA SER A 164 -7.60 4.42 6.04
C SER A 164 -6.59 3.31 6.38
N GLN A 165 -7.00 2.04 6.34
CA GLN A 165 -6.16 0.92 6.74
C GLN A 165 -5.68 0.13 5.53
N VAL A 166 -4.37 0.08 5.31
CA VAL A 166 -3.73 -0.85 4.38
C VAL A 166 -3.79 -2.26 4.98
N ARG A 167 -4.19 -3.24 4.17
CA ARG A 167 -4.34 -4.65 4.56
C ARG A 167 -3.40 -5.57 3.82
N GLN A 168 -3.04 -5.21 2.59
CA GLN A 168 -2.12 -6.01 1.78
C GLN A 168 -1.32 -5.11 0.87
N ILE A 169 -0.07 -5.48 0.67
CA ILE A 169 0.83 -4.88 -0.32
C ILE A 169 1.41 -6.03 -1.15
N GLU A 170 1.36 -5.90 -2.46
CA GLU A 170 1.96 -6.83 -3.41
C GLU A 170 2.95 -6.08 -4.30
N TYR A 171 4.14 -6.63 -4.45
CA TYR A 171 5.15 -6.19 -5.40
C TYR A 171 5.34 -7.26 -6.47
N LEU A 172 5.36 -6.86 -7.72
CA LEU A 172 5.72 -7.69 -8.85
C LEU A 172 6.94 -7.10 -9.54
N LEU A 173 8.04 -7.82 -9.51
CA LEU A 173 9.32 -7.40 -10.07
C LEU A 173 9.49 -7.88 -11.52
N VAL A 174 10.43 -7.27 -12.24
CA VAL A 174 10.69 -7.57 -13.66
C VAL A 174 11.31 -8.96 -13.85
N ASP A 175 12.08 -9.43 -12.88
CA ASP A 175 12.71 -10.77 -12.86
C ASP A 175 11.74 -11.91 -12.57
N GLY A 176 10.45 -11.60 -12.30
CA GLY A 176 9.41 -12.55 -11.98
C GLY A 176 9.23 -12.79 -10.47
N ASP A 177 10.07 -12.19 -9.64
CA ASP A 177 9.90 -12.24 -8.19
C ASP A 177 8.63 -11.49 -7.77
N ARG A 178 7.94 -12.03 -6.78
CA ARG A 178 6.73 -11.44 -6.19
C ARG A 178 6.78 -11.49 -4.68
N SER A 179 6.44 -10.39 -4.03
CA SER A 179 6.25 -10.35 -2.58
C SER A 179 4.82 -9.95 -2.26
N GLU A 180 4.18 -10.71 -1.39
CA GLU A 180 2.85 -10.47 -0.85
C GLU A 180 2.96 -10.26 0.66
N ILE A 181 2.55 -9.08 1.14
CA ILE A 181 2.61 -8.71 2.55
C ILE A 181 1.18 -8.51 3.04
N SER A 182 0.72 -9.39 3.90
CA SER A 182 -0.54 -9.24 4.63
C SER A 182 -0.29 -8.44 5.90
N ILE A 183 -1.16 -7.48 6.21
CA ILE A 183 -1.01 -6.53 7.32
C ILE A 183 -2.27 -6.56 8.18
N GLU A 184 -2.09 -6.87 9.45
CA GLU A 184 -3.14 -6.90 10.46
C GLU A 184 -2.85 -5.83 11.52
N PRO A 185 -3.60 -4.70 11.52
CA PRO A 185 -3.43 -3.65 12.51
C PRO A 185 -3.63 -4.19 13.94
N LEU A 186 -2.74 -3.78 14.83
CA LEU A 186 -2.89 -4.01 16.26
C LEU A 186 -3.71 -2.86 16.87
N GLU A 187 -4.71 -3.20 17.65
CA GLU A 187 -5.46 -2.19 18.41
C GLU A 187 -4.51 -1.47 19.38
N ALA A 188 -4.64 -0.14 19.45
CA ALA A 188 -3.95 0.63 20.47
C ALA A 188 -4.52 0.23 21.85
N ARG A 189 -3.67 -0.32 22.70
CA ARG A 189 -4.01 -0.55 24.11
C ARG A 189 -3.98 0.74 24.87
#